data_9ec6984a10557179f1b09fd258cec144
#
_entry.id   9ec6984a10557179f1b09fd258cec144
#
_cell.length_a   1.000
_cell.length_b   1.000
_cell.length_c   1.000
_cell.angle_alpha   90.00
_cell.angle_beta   90.00
_cell.angle_gamma   90.00
#
_symmetry.space_group_name_H-M   'P 1'
#
loop_
_entity.id
_entity.type
_entity.pdbx_description
1 polymer ?
#
loop_
_entity_poly.entity_id
_entity_poly.type
_entity_poly.pdbx_seq_one_letter_code
_entity_poly.pdbx_strand_id
1 'polypeptide(L)'
;EKILEDVVRKETIIDEIIQKAAPQWPLEKINAVDRNILRMGLAELLFGDRAEVPPKVAINEAIELAKSFGGESSGRFVNGVLGAVYKEIGEPGKDDLPKKKSSEPIDITTLPVERKAGAVVYAMHEGQFYLAFVHDVFGYWTLSKGGIEEGEDAEAGAKRELMEEIGLT
;
A
#
# COMPACT_ATOMS: atom_id res chain seq x y z
N GLU A 1 -4.99 2.63 -25.16
CA GLU A 1 -4.39 1.98 -26.37
C GLU A 1 -2.85 2.00 -26.26
N LYS A 2 -2.22 3.17 -26.09
CA LYS A 2 -0.76 3.35 -25.99
C LYS A 2 -0.09 2.51 -24.89
N ILE A 3 -0.70 2.42 -23.70
CA ILE A 3 -0.16 1.63 -22.57
C ILE A 3 -0.05 0.13 -22.91
N LEU A 4 -1.06 -0.43 -23.61
CA LEU A 4 -1.05 -1.84 -24.01
C LEU A 4 0.03 -2.11 -25.07
N GLU A 5 0.21 -1.20 -26.02
CA GLU A 5 1.28 -1.29 -27.00
C GLU A 5 2.67 -1.24 -26.35
N ASP A 6 2.85 -0.35 -25.38
CA ASP A 6 4.09 -0.25 -24.61
C ASP A 6 4.37 -1.50 -23.79
N VAL A 7 3.35 -2.08 -23.15
CA VAL A 7 3.48 -3.35 -22.42
C VAL A 7 3.92 -4.47 -23.34
N VAL A 8 3.24 -4.66 -24.47
CA VAL A 8 3.57 -5.73 -25.43
C VAL A 8 4.97 -5.55 -26.01
N ARG A 9 5.32 -4.33 -26.38
CA ARG A 9 6.63 -4.02 -26.97
C ARG A 9 7.79 -4.21 -25.98
N LYS A 10 7.57 -3.95 -24.71
CA LYS A 10 8.59 -3.93 -23.66
C LYS A 10 8.43 -5.06 -22.64
N GLU A 11 7.63 -6.06 -22.95
CA GLU A 11 7.29 -7.16 -22.02
C GLU A 11 8.52 -7.78 -21.38
N THR A 12 9.52 -8.14 -22.16
CA THR A 12 10.74 -8.78 -21.67
C THR A 12 11.47 -7.91 -20.65
N ILE A 13 11.64 -6.62 -20.94
CA ILE A 13 12.34 -5.69 -20.04
C ILE A 13 11.52 -5.49 -18.74
N ILE A 14 10.21 -5.35 -18.86
CA ILE A 14 9.33 -5.17 -17.72
C ILE A 14 9.34 -6.41 -16.83
N ASP A 15 9.32 -7.60 -17.41
CA ASP A 15 9.38 -8.87 -16.68
C ASP A 15 10.72 -9.04 -15.94
N GLU A 16 11.82 -8.64 -16.53
CA GLU A 16 13.13 -8.62 -15.85
C GLU A 16 13.13 -7.65 -14.65
N ILE A 17 12.48 -6.51 -14.78
CA ILE A 17 12.36 -5.53 -13.69
C ILE A 17 11.49 -6.11 -12.56
N ILE A 18 10.35 -6.74 -12.88
CA ILE A 18 9.51 -7.42 -11.89
C ILE A 18 10.31 -8.47 -11.14
N GLN A 19 11.06 -9.30 -11.86
CA GLN A 19 11.85 -10.38 -11.26
C GLN A 19 12.96 -9.85 -10.34
N LYS A 20 13.59 -8.71 -10.69
CA LYS A 20 14.58 -8.05 -9.83
C LYS A 20 13.93 -7.41 -8.58
N ALA A 21 12.79 -6.78 -8.75
CA ALA A 21 12.07 -6.13 -7.64
C ALA A 21 11.42 -7.14 -6.68
N ALA A 22 11.07 -8.33 -7.16
CA ALA A 22 10.45 -9.40 -6.38
C ALA A 22 11.18 -10.75 -6.55
N PRO A 23 12.45 -10.87 -6.13
CA PRO A 23 13.27 -12.06 -6.41
C PRO A 23 12.76 -13.34 -5.75
N GLN A 24 11.94 -13.23 -4.70
CA GLN A 24 11.33 -14.38 -4.02
C GLN A 24 10.09 -14.90 -4.75
N TRP A 25 9.60 -14.19 -5.76
CA TRP A 25 8.40 -14.52 -6.52
C TRP A 25 8.75 -14.73 -8.00
N PRO A 26 9.06 -15.97 -8.42
CA PRO A 26 9.24 -16.27 -9.83
C PRO A 26 8.06 -15.78 -10.66
N LEU A 27 8.33 -15.20 -11.82
CA LEU A 27 7.31 -14.56 -12.65
C LEU A 27 6.12 -15.49 -12.98
N GLU A 28 6.42 -16.77 -13.18
CA GLU A 28 5.43 -17.81 -13.50
C GLU A 28 4.50 -18.13 -12.32
N LYS A 29 4.96 -17.84 -11.09
CA LYS A 29 4.18 -18.05 -9.85
C LYS A 29 3.34 -16.84 -9.47
N ILE A 30 3.61 -15.67 -10.06
CA ILE A 30 2.76 -14.50 -9.88
C ILE A 30 1.46 -14.74 -10.66
N ASN A 31 0.33 -14.57 -9.99
CA ASN A 31 -0.95 -14.77 -10.64
C ASN A 31 -1.09 -13.84 -11.87
N ALA A 32 -1.82 -14.28 -12.89
CA ALA A 32 -1.89 -13.57 -14.17
C ALA A 32 -2.46 -12.14 -14.06
N VAL A 33 -3.37 -11.90 -13.12
CA VAL A 33 -3.96 -10.58 -12.88
C VAL A 33 -2.89 -9.65 -12.31
N ASP A 34 -2.23 -10.04 -11.23
CA ASP A 34 -1.19 -9.22 -10.59
C ASP A 34 -0.01 -8.95 -11.52
N ARG A 35 0.41 -9.98 -12.27
CA ARG A 35 1.49 -9.84 -13.25
C ARG A 35 1.17 -8.82 -14.35
N ASN A 36 -0.03 -8.86 -14.89
CA ASN A 36 -0.43 -7.90 -15.92
C ASN A 36 -0.65 -6.50 -15.36
N ILE A 37 -1.15 -6.37 -14.15
CA ILE A 37 -1.24 -5.07 -13.46
C ILE A 37 0.15 -4.49 -13.20
N LEU A 38 1.11 -5.31 -12.75
CA LEU A 38 2.51 -4.89 -12.61
C LEU A 38 3.11 -4.43 -13.92
N ARG A 39 2.86 -5.16 -15.02
CA ARG A 39 3.33 -4.77 -16.35
C ARG A 39 2.76 -3.42 -16.77
N MET A 40 1.47 -3.19 -16.58
CA MET A 40 0.82 -1.92 -16.89
C MET A 40 1.37 -0.78 -16.01
N GLY A 41 1.42 -0.98 -14.69
CA GLY A 41 1.93 0.02 -13.76
C GLY A 41 3.40 0.39 -14.01
N LEU A 42 4.24 -0.59 -14.34
CA LEU A 42 5.64 -0.34 -14.71
C LEU A 42 5.78 0.32 -16.08
N ALA A 43 4.96 -0.05 -17.05
CA ALA A 43 4.97 0.62 -18.35
C ALA A 43 4.64 2.10 -18.20
N GLU A 44 3.65 2.44 -17.41
CA GLU A 44 3.26 3.83 -17.14
C GLU A 44 4.30 4.57 -16.29
N LEU A 45 4.80 3.95 -15.23
CA LEU A 45 5.80 4.52 -14.33
C LEU A 45 7.13 4.84 -15.02
N LEU A 46 7.61 3.96 -15.90
CA LEU A 46 8.94 4.02 -16.49
C LEU A 46 8.96 4.68 -17.88
N PHE A 47 7.88 4.52 -18.64
CA PHE A 47 7.84 4.93 -20.05
C PHE A 47 6.67 5.88 -20.36
N GLY A 48 5.78 6.11 -19.40
CA GLY A 48 4.67 7.05 -19.54
C GLY A 48 5.14 8.51 -19.54
N ASP A 49 4.26 9.38 -20.02
CA ASP A 49 4.47 10.84 -19.93
C ASP A 49 4.16 11.29 -18.49
N ARG A 50 5.19 11.68 -17.77
CA ARG A 50 5.07 12.14 -16.38
C ARG A 50 4.28 13.42 -16.21
N ALA A 51 4.13 14.21 -17.29
CA ALA A 51 3.30 15.40 -17.28
C ALA A 51 1.81 15.04 -17.34
N GLU A 52 1.46 13.95 -18.02
CA GLU A 52 0.09 13.45 -18.09
C GLU A 52 -0.24 12.60 -16.85
N VAL A 53 0.65 11.66 -16.51
CA VAL A 53 0.46 10.75 -15.37
C VAL A 53 1.68 10.80 -14.45
N PRO A 54 1.58 11.52 -13.33
CA PRO A 54 2.65 11.54 -12.33
C PRO A 54 2.95 10.14 -11.78
N PRO A 55 4.21 9.82 -11.47
CA PRO A 55 4.62 8.48 -11.01
C PRO A 55 3.79 7.91 -9.84
N LYS A 56 3.44 8.75 -8.88
CA LYS A 56 2.60 8.34 -7.73
C LYS A 56 1.17 7.99 -8.15
N VAL A 57 0.64 8.65 -9.19
CA VAL A 57 -0.69 8.35 -9.72
C VAL A 57 -0.66 6.98 -10.41
N ALA A 58 0.34 6.73 -11.28
CA ALA A 58 0.52 5.42 -11.92
C ALA A 58 0.58 4.27 -10.90
N ILE A 59 1.33 4.46 -9.80
CA ILE A 59 1.42 3.46 -8.73
C ILE A 59 0.06 3.25 -8.06
N ASN A 60 -0.63 4.33 -7.68
CA ASN A 60 -1.91 4.24 -7.00
C ASN A 60 -2.99 3.57 -7.86
N GLU A 61 -3.07 3.92 -9.14
CA GLU A 61 -4.02 3.30 -10.08
C GLU A 61 -3.76 1.79 -10.22
N ALA A 62 -2.49 1.38 -10.31
CA ALA A 62 -2.14 -0.04 -10.35
C ALA A 62 -2.55 -0.76 -9.05
N ILE A 63 -2.38 -0.14 -7.89
CA ILE A 63 -2.81 -0.70 -6.60
C ILE A 63 -4.34 -0.84 -6.55
N GLU A 64 -5.09 0.16 -7.00
CA GLU A 64 -6.55 0.09 -7.02
C GLU A 64 -7.07 -0.98 -8.01
N LEU A 65 -6.42 -1.15 -9.17
CA LEU A 65 -6.71 -2.27 -10.06
C LEU A 65 -6.44 -3.63 -9.38
N ALA A 66 -5.33 -3.74 -8.65
CA ALA A 66 -5.00 -4.97 -7.94
C ALA A 66 -6.00 -5.29 -6.82
N LYS A 67 -6.50 -4.29 -6.11
CA LYS A 67 -7.57 -4.47 -5.11
C LYS A 67 -8.90 -4.89 -5.76
N SER A 68 -9.21 -4.34 -6.94
CA SER A 68 -10.49 -4.56 -7.61
C SER A 68 -10.56 -5.91 -8.34
N PHE A 69 -9.46 -6.36 -8.92
CA PHE A 69 -9.43 -7.53 -9.81
C PHE A 69 -8.53 -8.66 -9.33
N GLY A 70 -7.66 -8.41 -8.36
CA GLY A 70 -6.77 -9.39 -7.76
C GLY A 70 -7.36 -10.09 -6.55
N GLY A 71 -6.51 -10.85 -5.85
CA GLY A 71 -6.86 -11.47 -4.58
C GLY A 71 -6.65 -10.50 -3.39
N GLU A 72 -6.97 -10.97 -2.19
CA GLU A 72 -6.91 -10.19 -0.95
C GLU A 72 -5.54 -9.52 -0.69
N SER A 73 -4.45 -10.17 -1.09
CA SER A 73 -3.08 -9.67 -0.93
C SER A 73 -2.53 -8.92 -2.14
N SER A 74 -3.26 -8.88 -3.27
CA SER A 74 -2.76 -8.34 -4.55
C SER A 74 -2.36 -6.87 -4.46
N GLY A 75 -3.18 -6.04 -3.81
CA GLY A 75 -2.86 -4.61 -3.64
C GLY A 75 -1.57 -4.39 -2.86
N ARG A 76 -1.31 -5.19 -1.82
CA ARG A 76 -0.07 -5.12 -1.04
C ARG A 76 1.15 -5.57 -1.84
N PHE A 77 0.99 -6.67 -2.57
CA PHE A 77 2.06 -7.20 -3.42
C PHE A 77 2.45 -6.21 -4.52
N VAL A 78 1.47 -5.69 -5.26
CA VAL A 78 1.70 -4.70 -6.33
C VAL A 78 2.34 -3.42 -5.76
N ASN A 79 1.86 -2.91 -4.63
CA ASN A 79 2.47 -1.77 -3.95
C ASN A 79 3.94 -2.03 -3.57
N GLY A 80 4.25 -3.20 -3.04
CA GLY A 80 5.62 -3.58 -2.68
C GLY A 80 6.56 -3.56 -3.88
N VAL A 81 6.15 -4.17 -4.98
CA VAL A 81 6.97 -4.25 -6.21
C VAL A 81 7.15 -2.88 -6.86
N LEU A 82 6.07 -2.14 -7.10
CA LEU A 82 6.14 -0.81 -7.71
C LEU A 82 6.87 0.19 -6.81
N GLY A 83 6.68 0.10 -5.49
CA GLY A 83 7.39 0.94 -4.52
C GLY A 83 8.89 0.68 -4.50
N ALA A 84 9.33 -0.58 -4.66
CA ALA A 84 10.76 -0.92 -4.77
C ALA A 84 11.37 -0.32 -6.03
N VAL A 85 10.71 -0.47 -7.18
CA VAL A 85 11.17 0.12 -8.45
C VAL A 85 11.19 1.64 -8.37
N TYR A 86 10.15 2.26 -7.79
CA TYR A 86 10.07 3.71 -7.63
C TYR A 86 11.24 4.28 -6.81
N LYS A 87 11.63 3.59 -5.73
CA LYS A 87 12.83 3.94 -4.94
C LYS A 87 14.12 3.80 -5.74
N GLU A 88 14.26 2.71 -6.50
CA GLU A 88 15.45 2.43 -7.29
C GLU A 88 15.69 3.47 -8.39
N ILE A 89 14.64 4.00 -9.00
CA ILE A 89 14.72 5.08 -10.00
C ILE A 89 14.84 6.49 -9.38
N GLY A 90 15.07 6.60 -8.08
CA GLY A 90 15.33 7.87 -7.39
C GLY A 90 14.08 8.67 -7.04
N GLU A 91 12.92 8.00 -6.92
CA GLU A 91 11.65 8.61 -6.47
C GLU A 91 11.27 9.89 -7.28
N PRO A 92 11.17 9.81 -8.61
CA PRO A 92 10.91 10.97 -9.44
C PRO A 92 9.58 11.64 -9.05
N GLY A 93 9.56 12.97 -8.96
CA GLY A 93 8.39 13.74 -8.55
C GLY A 93 8.08 13.63 -7.05
N LYS A 94 9.03 13.18 -6.22
CA LYS A 94 8.85 13.15 -4.76
C LYS A 94 8.70 14.57 -4.19
N ASP A 95 9.47 15.50 -4.73
CA ASP A 95 9.47 16.92 -4.36
C ASP A 95 8.50 17.76 -5.22
N ASP A 96 7.98 17.18 -6.30
CA ASP A 96 6.94 17.75 -7.16
C ASP A 96 5.53 17.51 -6.56
N LEU A 97 5.43 17.51 -5.24
CA LEU A 97 4.11 17.71 -4.64
C LEU A 97 3.60 19.01 -5.23
N PRO A 98 2.40 19.05 -5.86
CA PRO A 98 1.80 20.29 -6.24
C PRO A 98 1.90 21.15 -4.98
N LYS A 99 2.64 22.28 -5.07
CA LYS A 99 2.59 23.29 -4.01
C LYS A 99 1.11 23.44 -3.78
N LYS A 100 0.63 22.97 -2.61
CA LYS A 100 -0.76 23.15 -2.23
C LYS A 100 -1.05 24.60 -2.61
N LYS A 101 -1.83 24.81 -3.68
CA LYS A 101 -2.46 26.11 -3.89
C LYS A 101 -2.95 26.44 -2.50
N SER A 102 -2.50 27.57 -1.95
CA SER A 102 -2.91 28.01 -0.63
C SER A 102 -4.41 27.78 -0.57
N SER A 103 -4.78 26.62 -0.07
CA SER A 103 -6.17 26.26 0.10
C SER A 103 -6.68 27.31 1.07
N GLU A 104 -7.77 27.92 0.76
CA GLU A 104 -8.60 28.55 1.77
C GLU A 104 -8.54 27.65 3.02
N PRO A 105 -8.38 28.22 4.21
CA PRO A 105 -8.20 27.44 5.41
C PRO A 105 -9.29 26.36 5.41
N ILE A 106 -8.86 25.09 5.34
CA ILE A 106 -9.81 23.97 5.32
C ILE A 106 -10.59 24.11 6.62
N ASP A 107 -11.89 24.27 6.52
CA ASP A 107 -12.76 24.24 7.68
C ASP A 107 -12.73 22.81 8.24
N ILE A 108 -11.86 22.60 9.23
CA ILE A 108 -11.67 21.31 9.88
C ILE A 108 -12.93 20.81 10.55
N THR A 109 -13.93 21.68 10.79
CA THR A 109 -15.19 21.27 11.42
C THR A 109 -16.10 20.53 10.43
N THR A 110 -15.86 20.67 9.13
CA THR A 110 -16.64 19.98 8.07
C THR A 110 -15.99 18.66 7.63
N LEU A 111 -14.79 18.35 8.10
CA LEU A 111 -14.12 17.09 7.76
C LEU A 111 -14.78 15.93 8.49
N PRO A 112 -14.95 14.78 7.81
CA PRO A 112 -15.40 13.57 8.49
C PRO A 112 -14.42 13.19 9.59
N VAL A 113 -14.91 13.05 10.82
CA VAL A 113 -14.11 12.63 11.97
C VAL A 113 -14.09 11.12 12.02
N GLU A 114 -12.92 10.53 11.73
CA GLU A 114 -12.69 9.11 11.95
C GLU A 114 -12.18 8.90 13.38
N ARG A 115 -12.94 8.16 14.17
CA ARG A 115 -12.54 7.78 15.53
C ARG A 115 -11.88 6.41 15.50
N LYS A 116 -10.70 6.31 16.11
CA LYS A 116 -9.95 5.05 16.21
C LYS A 116 -9.76 4.69 17.67
N ALA A 117 -9.79 3.39 17.94
CA ALA A 117 -9.43 2.83 19.23
C ALA A 117 -8.26 1.86 19.03
N GLY A 118 -7.46 1.69 20.06
CA GLY A 118 -6.36 0.73 20.07
C GLY A 118 -5.93 0.45 21.49
N ALA A 119 -5.11 -0.58 21.66
CA ALA A 119 -4.64 -0.98 22.97
C ALA A 119 -3.13 -1.27 22.98
N VAL A 120 -2.53 -1.08 24.15
CA VAL A 120 -1.18 -1.54 24.47
C VAL A 120 -1.30 -2.90 25.13
N VAL A 121 -0.87 -3.93 24.44
CA VAL A 121 -0.87 -5.30 24.97
C VAL A 121 0.51 -5.61 25.52
N TYR A 122 0.55 -6.07 26.76
CA TYR A 122 1.81 -6.44 27.40
C TYR A 122 1.66 -7.73 28.21
N ALA A 123 2.78 -8.40 28.43
CA ALA A 123 2.88 -9.54 29.32
C ALA A 123 4.14 -9.44 30.17
N MET A 124 4.09 -10.04 31.38
CA MET A 124 5.26 -10.25 32.23
C MET A 124 5.56 -11.75 32.29
N HIS A 125 6.78 -12.12 31.92
CA HIS A 125 7.23 -13.51 32.03
C HIS A 125 8.68 -13.53 32.57
N GLU A 126 8.91 -14.29 33.62
CA GLU A 126 10.21 -14.41 34.29
C GLU A 126 10.85 -13.05 34.65
N GLY A 127 10.04 -12.07 35.06
CA GLY A 127 10.50 -10.72 35.41
C GLY A 127 10.84 -9.83 34.20
N GLN A 128 10.64 -10.28 32.99
CA GLN A 128 10.79 -9.50 31.77
C GLN A 128 9.45 -8.98 31.26
N PHE A 129 9.50 -7.80 30.67
CA PHE A 129 8.34 -7.12 30.12
C PHE A 129 8.31 -7.29 28.60
N TYR A 130 7.20 -7.79 28.08
CA TYR A 130 6.96 -8.03 26.67
C TYR A 130 5.83 -7.15 26.19
N LEU A 131 6.02 -6.52 25.01
CA LEU A 131 5.00 -5.72 24.32
C LEU A 131 4.62 -6.42 23.02
N ALA A 132 3.33 -6.50 22.72
CA ALA A 132 2.85 -6.97 21.44
C ALA A 132 2.75 -5.81 20.44
N PHE A 133 3.32 -6.00 19.26
CA PHE A 133 3.24 -5.07 18.14
C PHE A 133 2.69 -5.81 16.92
N VAL A 134 1.98 -5.09 16.07
CA VAL A 134 1.53 -5.53 14.76
C VAL A 134 2.48 -4.99 13.71
N HIS A 135 2.86 -5.83 12.77
CA HIS A 135 3.66 -5.39 11.62
C HIS A 135 2.72 -4.88 10.54
N ASP A 136 2.71 -3.56 10.33
CA ASP A 136 1.84 -2.94 9.36
C ASP A 136 2.27 -3.19 7.90
N VAL A 137 1.39 -2.87 6.98
CA VAL A 137 1.61 -3.08 5.54
C VAL A 137 2.75 -2.20 4.96
N PHE A 138 3.19 -1.20 5.70
CA PHE A 138 4.30 -0.32 5.32
C PHE A 138 5.64 -0.78 5.90
N GLY A 139 5.66 -1.89 6.63
CA GLY A 139 6.86 -2.45 7.25
C GLY A 139 7.22 -1.82 8.60
N TYR A 140 6.30 -1.15 9.26
CA TYR A 140 6.51 -0.58 10.59
C TYR A 140 5.84 -1.43 11.67
N TRP A 141 6.49 -1.50 12.83
CA TRP A 141 5.89 -2.06 14.03
C TRP A 141 4.99 -1.01 14.68
N THR A 142 3.72 -1.32 14.84
CA THR A 142 2.73 -0.42 15.43
C THR A 142 1.90 -1.14 16.48
N LEU A 143 1.23 -0.38 17.33
CA LEU A 143 0.23 -0.93 18.24
C LEU A 143 -1.04 -1.29 17.46
N SER A 144 -1.74 -2.33 17.92
CA SER A 144 -3.06 -2.69 17.37
C SER A 144 -4.04 -1.53 17.53
N LYS A 145 -4.67 -1.11 16.43
CA LYS A 145 -5.64 -0.02 16.38
C LYS A 145 -6.48 -0.05 15.12
N GLY A 146 -7.75 0.27 15.24
CA GLY A 146 -8.63 0.39 14.09
C GLY A 146 -9.80 1.34 14.31
N GLY A 147 -10.70 1.40 13.35
CA GLY A 147 -11.88 2.24 13.38
C GLY A 147 -12.89 1.79 14.45
N ILE A 148 -13.55 2.73 15.09
CA ILE A 148 -14.68 2.44 15.98
C ILE A 148 -15.93 2.35 15.10
N GLU A 149 -16.64 1.23 15.16
CA GLU A 149 -17.86 1.01 14.41
C GLU A 149 -19.07 1.78 14.99
N GLU A 150 -20.13 1.89 14.21
CA GLU A 150 -21.33 2.59 14.63
C GLU A 150 -22.00 1.86 15.81
N GLY A 151 -22.19 2.57 16.91
CA GLY A 151 -22.76 2.02 18.15
C GLY A 151 -21.75 1.36 19.08
N GLU A 152 -20.48 1.32 18.69
CA GLU A 152 -19.38 0.75 19.47
C GLU A 152 -18.72 1.83 20.35
N ASP A 153 -18.35 1.50 21.57
CA ASP A 153 -17.49 2.37 22.38
C ASP A 153 -16.01 2.09 22.13
N ALA A 154 -15.13 2.94 22.63
CA ALA A 154 -13.69 2.82 22.38
C ALA A 154 -13.09 1.54 22.97
N GLU A 155 -13.63 0.99 24.05
CA GLU A 155 -13.14 -0.24 24.66
C GLU A 155 -13.55 -1.47 23.83
N ALA A 156 -14.81 -1.49 23.38
CA ALA A 156 -15.30 -2.56 22.50
C ALA A 156 -14.55 -2.57 21.16
N GLY A 157 -14.35 -1.41 20.53
CA GLY A 157 -13.58 -1.28 19.31
C GLY A 157 -12.12 -1.74 19.47
N ALA A 158 -11.45 -1.36 20.56
CA ALA A 158 -10.11 -1.82 20.84
C ALA A 158 -10.03 -3.34 21.05
N LYS A 159 -11.00 -3.96 21.72
CA LYS A 159 -11.05 -5.42 21.91
C LYS A 159 -11.30 -6.15 20.59
N ARG A 160 -12.21 -5.66 19.75
CA ARG A 160 -12.45 -6.24 18.42
C ARG A 160 -11.19 -6.22 17.57
N GLU A 161 -10.51 -5.08 17.47
CA GLU A 161 -9.26 -4.95 16.71
C GLU A 161 -8.15 -5.87 17.24
N LEU A 162 -8.03 -6.02 18.58
CA LEU A 162 -7.09 -6.97 19.18
C LEU A 162 -7.39 -8.41 18.78
N MET A 163 -8.66 -8.79 18.74
CA MET A 163 -9.09 -10.11 18.31
C MET A 163 -8.76 -10.36 16.84
N GLU A 164 -9.04 -9.37 15.98
CA GLU A 164 -8.84 -9.47 14.53
C GLU A 164 -7.35 -9.48 14.14
N GLU A 165 -6.54 -8.61 14.76
CA GLU A 165 -5.14 -8.45 14.38
C GLU A 165 -4.18 -9.43 15.05
N ILE A 166 -4.41 -9.79 16.31
CA ILE A 166 -3.51 -10.64 17.10
C ILE A 166 -4.18 -11.83 17.82
N GLY A 167 -5.48 -12.03 17.62
CA GLY A 167 -6.21 -13.19 18.15
C GLY A 167 -6.37 -13.20 19.68
N LEU A 168 -6.27 -12.07 20.35
CA LEU A 168 -6.45 -11.95 21.81
C LEU A 168 -7.90 -11.58 22.15
N THR A 169 -8.45 -12.28 23.12
CA THR A 169 -9.81 -12.06 23.66
C THR A 169 -9.76 -11.44 25.04
#